data_9deb2e60e3501e377118fe1d45f82f96
#
_entry.id   9deb2e60e3501e377118fe1d45f82f96
#
_cell.length_a   1.000
_cell.length_b   1.000
_cell.length_c   1.000
_cell.angle_alpha   90.00
_cell.angle_beta   90.00
_cell.angle_gamma   90.00
#
_symmetry.space_group_name_H-M   'P 1'
#
loop_
_entity.id
_entity.type
_entity.pdbx_description
1 polymer ?
#
loop_
_entity_poly.entity_id
_entity_poly.type
_entity_poly.pdbx_seq_one_letter_code
_entity_poly.pdbx_strand_id
1 'polypeptide(L)'
;IRGLVGSEMCIRDRILTDDGKTVLDQSESNNIDLDEISDNSQISMQLGYGLIQLVDDNNEGPLISRITGVRKQLSKELGFIVPQVRVRDDLTLDSNTYRIRIGQTIVGEDKIYPNLLLAIPSDNSQTKIEGINVKDPSFKMDSTWIEKHEVSKAESLGYMVVEPEAVIATHLNQLLNKYSSELIGQDDVQSLLDNLSKTSPQLVSLTVPKIFPLNILTTVLKSLLTERIPISDLRKILEKLSTINNKN
;
A
#
# COMPACT_ATOMS: atom_id res chain seq x y z
N ILE A 1 35.09 43.19 16.57
CA ILE A 1 35.07 42.02 17.50
C ILE A 1 33.68 41.43 17.51
N ARG A 2 33.58 40.18 17.06
CA ARG A 2 32.49 39.20 17.20
C ARG A 2 31.14 39.56 16.61
N GLY A 3 30.84 38.95 15.54
CA GLY A 3 29.72 38.46 14.90
C GLY A 3 28.70 37.71 15.76
N LEU A 4 27.43 37.92 15.38
CA LEU A 4 26.33 37.07 15.75
C LEU A 4 25.50 36.83 14.47
N VAL A 5 25.39 35.59 14.16
CA VAL A 5 24.55 35.03 13.08
C VAL A 5 23.09 35.35 13.44
N GLY A 6 22.43 36.15 12.62
CA GLY A 6 21.00 36.42 12.74
C GLY A 6 20.20 35.37 12.00
N SER A 7 19.31 34.71 12.71
CA SER A 7 18.22 33.92 12.14
C SER A 7 17.33 34.84 11.30
N GLU A 8 17.12 34.51 10.04
CA GLU A 8 16.14 35.16 9.18
C GLU A 8 14.73 34.88 9.70
N MET A 9 14.19 35.85 10.40
CA MET A 9 12.79 35.92 10.78
C MET A 9 12.08 36.65 9.64
N CYS A 10 11.27 35.92 8.88
CA CYS A 10 10.41 36.49 7.84
C CYS A 10 9.53 37.57 8.46
N ILE A 11 9.86 38.82 8.19
CA ILE A 11 9.03 40.00 8.54
C ILE A 11 7.91 40.03 7.52
N ARG A 12 6.70 39.75 8.00
CA ARG A 12 5.46 40.04 7.26
C ARG A 12 5.32 41.54 7.08
N ASP A 13 5.40 42.00 5.85
CA ASP A 13 5.12 43.41 5.52
C ASP A 13 3.69 43.78 5.95
N ARG A 14 3.60 44.72 6.92
CA ARG A 14 2.34 45.34 7.31
C ARG A 14 2.21 46.64 6.50
N ILE A 15 1.26 46.66 5.59
CA ILE A 15 0.85 47.88 4.93
C ILE A 15 -0.09 48.63 5.89
N LEU A 16 0.33 49.81 6.37
CA LEU A 16 -0.48 50.70 7.15
C LEU A 16 -1.19 51.68 6.20
N THR A 17 -2.52 51.77 6.27
CA THR A 17 -3.28 52.81 5.64
C THR A 17 -3.44 53.99 6.59
N ASP A 18 -3.63 55.20 6.02
CA ASP A 18 -3.59 56.52 6.70
C ASP A 18 -4.64 56.71 7.81
N ASP A 19 -5.59 55.77 7.96
CA ASP A 19 -6.68 55.86 8.96
C ASP A 19 -6.49 54.94 10.18
N GLY A 20 -5.31 54.37 10.40
CA GLY A 20 -4.98 53.64 11.63
C GLY A 20 -5.79 52.34 11.88
N LYS A 21 -6.54 51.83 10.90
CA LYS A 21 -7.22 50.55 10.98
C LYS A 21 -6.41 49.45 10.29
N THR A 22 -6.01 48.46 11.05
CA THR A 22 -5.38 47.26 10.53
C THR A 22 -6.42 46.43 9.76
N VAL A 23 -6.34 46.45 8.43
CA VAL A 23 -7.10 45.51 7.60
C VAL A 23 -6.31 44.24 7.59
N LEU A 24 -6.82 43.18 8.23
CA LEU A 24 -6.37 41.82 8.04
C LEU A 24 -6.83 41.43 6.64
N ASP A 25 -5.90 41.42 5.70
CA ASP A 25 -6.14 40.86 4.38
C ASP A 25 -6.36 39.34 4.56
N GLN A 26 -7.63 38.96 4.67
CA GLN A 26 -8.07 37.56 4.57
C GLN A 26 -8.16 37.21 3.08
N SER A 27 -7.07 37.31 2.37
CA SER A 27 -6.91 36.49 1.16
C SER A 27 -6.47 35.10 1.59
N GLU A 28 -7.37 34.35 2.21
CA GLU A 28 -7.31 32.90 2.10
C GLU A 28 -7.29 32.62 0.60
N SER A 29 -6.13 32.27 0.11
CA SER A 29 -5.96 31.83 -1.25
C SER A 29 -6.83 30.56 -1.39
N ASN A 30 -8.00 30.73 -2.01
CA ASN A 30 -8.84 29.64 -2.52
C ASN A 30 -8.14 28.91 -3.68
N ASN A 31 -6.84 28.80 -3.64
CA ASN A 31 -6.09 27.93 -4.52
C ASN A 31 -6.19 26.52 -3.95
N ILE A 32 -7.15 25.79 -4.46
CA ILE A 32 -7.27 24.35 -4.25
C ILE A 32 -6.03 23.74 -4.92
N ASP A 33 -5.12 23.22 -4.13
CA ASP A 33 -3.93 22.55 -4.65
C ASP A 33 -4.35 21.20 -5.25
N LEU A 34 -3.77 20.83 -6.40
CA LEU A 34 -4.04 19.54 -7.05
C LEU A 34 -3.76 18.35 -6.10
N ASP A 35 -2.83 18.55 -5.16
CA ASP A 35 -2.51 17.56 -4.12
C ASP A 35 -3.60 17.42 -3.04
N GLU A 36 -4.48 18.42 -2.90
CA GLU A 36 -5.67 18.34 -2.02
C GLU A 36 -6.84 17.62 -2.70
N ILE A 37 -6.94 17.71 -4.04
CA ILE A 37 -8.03 17.09 -4.81
C ILE A 37 -7.72 15.65 -5.18
N SER A 38 -6.47 15.33 -5.47
CA SER A 38 -6.06 14.00 -5.90
C SER A 38 -5.06 13.40 -4.92
N ASP A 39 -5.46 12.32 -4.25
CA ASP A 39 -4.49 11.44 -3.59
C ASP A 39 -3.66 10.75 -4.67
N ASN A 40 -2.50 11.35 -5.02
CA ASN A 40 -1.58 10.82 -6.03
C ASN A 40 -0.86 9.53 -5.57
N SER A 41 -1.22 9.01 -4.38
CA SER A 41 -0.65 7.73 -3.92
C SER A 41 -1.19 6.58 -4.73
N GLN A 42 -0.29 5.73 -5.24
CA GLN A 42 -0.68 4.52 -5.97
C GLN A 42 -1.43 3.52 -5.09
N ILE A 43 -1.12 3.49 -3.79
CA ILE A 43 -1.80 2.65 -2.80
C ILE A 43 -2.14 3.51 -1.58
N SER A 44 -3.40 3.54 -1.18
CA SER A 44 -3.81 4.19 0.06
C SER A 44 -4.69 3.28 0.92
N MET A 45 -4.54 3.43 2.24
CA MET A 45 -5.36 2.76 3.25
C MET A 45 -6.00 3.82 4.12
N GLN A 46 -7.32 3.86 4.12
CA GLN A 46 -8.12 4.76 4.93
C GLN A 46 -8.65 4.00 6.14
N LEU A 47 -8.52 4.58 7.33
CA LEU A 47 -8.89 3.97 8.60
C LEU A 47 -9.96 4.81 9.29
N GLY A 48 -11.03 4.16 9.73
CA GLY A 48 -11.99 4.77 10.65
C GLY A 48 -11.35 5.09 12.00
N TYR A 49 -11.91 6.04 12.73
CA TYR A 49 -11.34 6.58 13.97
C TYR A 49 -10.96 5.52 15.03
N GLY A 50 -11.76 4.46 15.18
CA GLY A 50 -11.49 3.37 16.13
C GLY A 50 -10.26 2.53 15.81
N LEU A 51 -9.74 2.61 14.58
CA LEU A 51 -8.57 1.85 14.14
C LEU A 51 -7.25 2.64 14.25
N ILE A 52 -7.30 3.92 14.61
CA ILE A 52 -6.10 4.79 14.71
C ILE A 52 -5.11 4.22 15.72
N GLN A 53 -5.60 3.61 16.81
CA GLN A 53 -4.76 2.97 17.81
C GLN A 53 -3.84 1.86 17.25
N LEU A 54 -4.16 1.27 16.09
CA LEU A 54 -3.31 0.27 15.43
C LEU A 54 -2.11 0.89 14.70
N VAL A 55 -2.11 2.22 14.54
CA VAL A 55 -1.10 3.00 13.80
C VAL A 55 -0.26 3.89 14.72
N ASP A 56 -0.65 4.03 16.01
CA ASP A 56 -0.12 5.04 16.92
C ASP A 56 1.40 4.93 17.09
N ASP A 57 2.09 6.08 16.83
CA ASP A 57 3.54 6.18 16.58
C ASP A 57 4.46 5.93 17.79
N ASN A 58 3.91 5.85 19.00
CA ASN A 58 4.73 5.67 20.22
C ASN A 58 5.42 4.30 20.30
N ASN A 59 5.12 3.35 19.39
CA ASN A 59 5.67 1.99 19.37
C ASN A 59 5.78 1.40 17.93
N GLU A 60 6.19 2.19 16.90
CA GLU A 60 6.15 1.69 15.52
C GLU A 60 4.86 0.89 15.30
N GLY A 61 3.71 1.58 15.16
CA GLY A 61 2.38 0.99 15.23
C GLY A 61 2.32 -0.39 14.57
N PRO A 62 1.80 -1.42 15.21
CA PRO A 62 1.93 -2.81 14.77
C PRO A 62 1.45 -3.01 13.33
N LEU A 63 0.49 -2.20 12.87
CA LEU A 63 0.00 -2.23 11.51
C LEU A 63 1.04 -1.72 10.48
N ILE A 64 1.75 -0.62 10.77
CA ILE A 64 2.75 -0.04 9.86
C ILE A 64 3.92 -1.00 9.64
N SER A 65 4.39 -1.63 10.72
CA SER A 65 5.44 -2.65 10.65
C SER A 65 5.02 -3.84 9.76
N ARG A 66 3.79 -4.33 9.93
CA ARG A 66 3.24 -5.42 9.12
C ARG A 66 3.07 -5.03 7.64
N ILE A 67 2.55 -3.83 7.35
CA ILE A 67 2.45 -3.29 5.98
C ILE A 67 3.83 -3.26 5.31
N THR A 68 4.84 -2.78 6.04
CA THR A 68 6.22 -2.72 5.53
C THR A 68 6.77 -4.12 5.24
N GLY A 69 6.48 -5.09 6.12
CA GLY A 69 6.82 -6.50 5.92
C GLY A 69 6.18 -7.09 4.67
N VAL A 70 4.88 -6.90 4.51
CA VAL A 70 4.10 -7.33 3.32
C VAL A 70 4.71 -6.74 2.04
N ARG A 71 4.99 -5.42 2.00
CA ARG A 71 5.60 -4.78 0.83
C ARG A 71 6.96 -5.38 0.48
N LYS A 72 7.83 -5.61 1.47
CA LYS A 72 9.15 -6.23 1.25
C LYS A 72 9.03 -7.65 0.70
N GLN A 73 8.11 -8.43 1.24
CA GLN A 73 7.87 -9.81 0.78
C GLN A 73 7.38 -9.80 -0.66
N LEU A 74 6.32 -9.04 -0.96
CA LEU A 74 5.75 -8.94 -2.30
C LEU A 74 6.74 -8.41 -3.34
N SER A 75 7.56 -7.42 -2.96
CA SER A 75 8.59 -6.90 -3.89
C SER A 75 9.60 -7.97 -4.28
N LYS A 76 9.96 -8.88 -3.36
CA LYS A 76 10.82 -10.02 -3.67
C LYS A 76 10.13 -11.07 -4.53
N GLU A 77 8.87 -11.37 -4.23
CA GLU A 77 8.08 -12.38 -4.95
C GLU A 77 7.77 -11.91 -6.37
N LEU A 78 7.28 -10.71 -6.53
CA LEU A 78 6.86 -10.17 -7.83
C LEU A 78 8.04 -9.72 -8.70
N GLY A 79 9.15 -9.28 -8.09
CA GLY A 79 10.37 -8.87 -8.79
C GLY A 79 10.43 -7.38 -9.15
N PHE A 80 9.60 -6.54 -8.54
CA PHE A 80 9.67 -5.08 -8.62
C PHE A 80 9.33 -4.44 -7.27
N ILE A 81 9.65 -3.17 -7.09
CA ILE A 81 9.41 -2.47 -5.83
C ILE A 81 7.93 -2.10 -5.74
N VAL A 82 7.20 -2.75 -4.83
CA VAL A 82 5.81 -2.40 -4.54
C VAL A 82 5.75 -0.98 -3.97
N PRO A 83 4.90 -0.08 -4.51
CA PRO A 83 4.79 1.31 -4.06
C PRO A 83 4.49 1.44 -2.57
N GLN A 84 4.75 2.63 -2.02
CA GLN A 84 4.45 2.90 -0.62
C GLN A 84 2.94 2.92 -0.38
N VAL A 85 2.50 2.28 0.70
CA VAL A 85 1.10 2.36 1.16
C VAL A 85 0.97 3.59 2.05
N ARG A 86 0.14 4.53 1.64
CA ARG A 86 -0.17 5.72 2.41
C ARG A 86 -1.34 5.45 3.35
N VAL A 87 -1.08 5.46 4.63
CA VAL A 87 -2.13 5.26 5.64
C VAL A 87 -2.64 6.61 6.10
N ARG A 88 -3.97 6.79 6.16
CA ARG A 88 -4.65 8.02 6.60
C ARG A 88 -5.88 7.66 7.42
N ASP A 89 -6.25 8.53 8.32
CA ASP A 89 -7.57 8.52 8.94
C ASP A 89 -8.64 9.07 7.98
N ASP A 90 -9.84 8.55 8.07
CA ASP A 90 -11.00 9.02 7.31
C ASP A 90 -12.22 9.03 8.24
N LEU A 91 -12.63 10.23 8.64
CA LEU A 91 -13.75 10.45 9.54
C LEU A 91 -15.12 10.16 8.89
N THR A 92 -15.15 9.95 7.58
CA THR A 92 -16.38 9.58 6.85
C THR A 92 -16.66 8.08 6.93
N LEU A 93 -15.67 7.28 7.31
CA LEU A 93 -15.84 5.85 7.52
C LEU A 93 -16.44 5.52 8.89
N ASP A 94 -17.15 4.41 8.96
CA ASP A 94 -17.52 3.83 10.25
C ASP A 94 -16.27 3.60 11.11
N SER A 95 -16.41 3.83 12.43
CA SER A 95 -15.27 3.85 13.37
C SER A 95 -14.33 2.65 13.26
N ASN A 96 -14.85 1.47 12.99
CA ASN A 96 -14.10 0.21 12.93
C ASN A 96 -13.88 -0.30 11.49
N THR A 97 -14.10 0.53 10.50
CA THR A 97 -13.96 0.17 9.08
C THR A 97 -12.63 0.66 8.53
N TYR A 98 -12.01 -0.15 7.71
CA TYR A 98 -10.86 0.24 6.89
C TYR A 98 -11.19 0.06 5.41
N ARG A 99 -10.55 0.87 4.58
CA ARG A 99 -10.70 0.85 3.11
C ARG A 99 -9.34 0.89 2.45
N ILE A 100 -9.14 0.03 1.45
CA ILE A 100 -7.91 -0.04 0.66
C ILE A 100 -8.23 0.43 -0.76
N ARG A 101 -7.41 1.32 -1.29
CA ARG A 101 -7.52 1.86 -2.64
C ARG A 101 -6.22 1.61 -3.41
N ILE A 102 -6.38 1.35 -4.70
CA ILE A 102 -5.29 1.37 -5.68
C ILE A 102 -5.63 2.46 -6.69
N GLY A 103 -4.79 3.48 -6.76
CA GLY A 103 -5.13 4.73 -7.41
C GLY A 103 -6.42 5.32 -6.85
N GLN A 104 -7.39 5.59 -7.70
CA GLN A 104 -8.70 6.12 -7.31
C GLN A 104 -9.76 5.04 -7.04
N THR A 105 -9.43 3.75 -7.23
CA THR A 105 -10.39 2.65 -7.13
C THR A 105 -10.35 2.01 -5.74
N ILE A 106 -11.52 1.86 -5.10
CA ILE A 106 -11.67 1.08 -3.87
C ILE A 106 -11.61 -0.40 -4.27
N VAL A 107 -10.58 -1.11 -3.77
CA VAL A 107 -10.35 -2.52 -4.08
C VAL A 107 -10.73 -3.45 -2.93
N GLY A 108 -10.82 -2.91 -1.71
CA GLY A 108 -11.23 -3.64 -0.52
C GLY A 108 -11.72 -2.73 0.59
N GLU A 109 -12.71 -3.21 1.32
CA GLU A 109 -13.26 -2.56 2.51
C GLU A 109 -13.79 -3.64 3.44
N ASP A 110 -13.52 -3.52 4.74
CA ASP A 110 -14.07 -4.44 5.72
C ASP A 110 -14.02 -3.83 7.14
N LYS A 111 -14.63 -4.53 8.11
CA LYS A 111 -14.75 -4.10 9.49
C LYS A 111 -13.85 -4.92 10.41
N ILE A 112 -13.12 -4.24 11.28
CA ILE A 112 -12.15 -4.82 12.21
C ILE A 112 -12.52 -4.41 13.64
N TYR A 113 -12.35 -5.33 14.58
CA TYR A 113 -12.56 -5.08 16.01
C TYR A 113 -11.18 -5.04 16.72
N PRO A 114 -10.63 -3.86 17.00
CA PRO A 114 -9.24 -3.72 17.44
C PRO A 114 -8.94 -4.32 18.82
N ASN A 115 -9.97 -4.54 19.64
CA ASN A 115 -9.83 -5.12 20.98
C ASN A 115 -10.10 -6.63 21.03
N LEU A 116 -10.53 -7.22 19.90
CA LEU A 116 -10.85 -8.64 19.77
C LEU A 116 -9.81 -9.34 18.89
N LEU A 117 -9.83 -10.66 18.90
CA LEU A 117 -8.99 -11.50 18.06
C LEU A 117 -9.86 -12.32 17.11
N LEU A 118 -9.41 -12.53 15.89
CA LEU A 118 -10.16 -13.31 14.90
C LEU A 118 -9.81 -14.79 15.00
N ALA A 119 -10.78 -15.60 15.39
CA ALA A 119 -10.68 -17.06 15.38
C ALA A 119 -11.15 -17.61 14.03
N ILE A 120 -10.23 -18.19 13.28
CA ILE A 120 -10.45 -18.78 11.96
C ILE A 120 -10.50 -20.29 12.14
N PRO A 121 -11.59 -20.99 11.72
CA PRO A 121 -11.67 -22.43 11.86
C PRO A 121 -10.66 -23.13 10.97
N SER A 122 -10.00 -24.16 11.48
CA SER A 122 -9.25 -25.11 10.65
C SER A 122 -10.16 -26.28 10.23
N ASP A 123 -9.69 -27.11 9.30
CA ASP A 123 -10.46 -28.25 8.79
C ASP A 123 -10.95 -29.22 9.89
N ASN A 124 -10.35 -29.18 11.07
CA ASN A 124 -10.66 -30.04 12.19
C ASN A 124 -11.58 -29.40 13.24
N SER A 125 -12.02 -28.15 13.06
CA SER A 125 -12.87 -27.45 14.04
C SER A 125 -14.32 -27.93 13.93
N GLN A 126 -14.81 -28.64 14.95
CA GLN A 126 -16.16 -29.21 14.96
C GLN A 126 -17.16 -28.42 15.83
N THR A 127 -16.69 -27.48 16.65
CA THR A 127 -17.52 -26.80 17.64
C THR A 127 -17.51 -25.30 17.37
N LYS A 128 -18.70 -24.68 17.32
CA LYS A 128 -18.83 -23.22 17.21
C LYS A 128 -18.37 -22.55 18.50
N ILE A 129 -17.64 -21.45 18.34
CA ILE A 129 -17.22 -20.57 19.43
C ILE A 129 -18.18 -19.39 19.53
N GLU A 130 -18.43 -18.91 20.74
CA GLU A 130 -19.23 -17.72 21.01
C GLU A 130 -18.43 -16.46 20.61
N GLY A 131 -19.11 -15.48 19.99
CA GLY A 131 -18.50 -14.24 19.54
C GLY A 131 -19.24 -13.60 18.38
N ILE A 132 -18.58 -12.65 17.71
CA ILE A 132 -19.14 -11.93 16.57
C ILE A 132 -18.78 -12.71 15.29
N ASN A 133 -19.77 -13.36 14.71
CA ASN A 133 -19.57 -14.12 13.46
C ASN A 133 -19.40 -13.15 12.27
N VAL A 134 -18.35 -13.37 11.50
CA VAL A 134 -18.01 -12.59 10.31
C VAL A 134 -17.43 -13.49 9.22
N LYS A 135 -17.27 -12.96 8.02
CA LYS A 135 -16.44 -13.58 7.00
C LYS A 135 -15.08 -12.90 7.00
N ASP A 136 -14.02 -13.71 7.07
CA ASP A 136 -12.66 -13.18 6.94
C ASP A 136 -12.50 -12.37 5.64
N PRO A 137 -11.96 -11.14 5.69
CA PRO A 137 -11.84 -10.29 4.52
C PRO A 137 -10.97 -10.88 3.40
N SER A 138 -9.97 -11.67 3.77
CA SER A 138 -8.99 -12.23 2.83
C SER A 138 -9.54 -13.43 2.07
N PHE A 139 -9.99 -14.45 2.78
CA PHE A 139 -10.35 -15.76 2.20
C PHE A 139 -11.85 -16.02 2.20
N LYS A 140 -12.66 -15.10 2.78
CA LYS A 140 -14.12 -15.21 2.89
C LYS A 140 -14.59 -16.44 3.69
N MET A 141 -13.71 -16.97 4.54
CA MET A 141 -14.02 -18.05 5.48
C MET A 141 -14.90 -17.54 6.63
N ASP A 142 -15.82 -18.38 7.08
CA ASP A 142 -16.63 -18.08 8.26
C ASP A 142 -15.72 -18.07 9.50
N SER A 143 -15.65 -16.96 10.19
CA SER A 143 -14.73 -16.70 11.30
C SER A 143 -15.46 -15.99 12.42
N THR A 144 -14.89 -15.95 13.62
CA THR A 144 -15.54 -15.36 14.79
C THR A 144 -14.57 -14.45 15.53
N TRP A 145 -14.96 -13.20 15.79
CA TRP A 145 -14.23 -12.33 16.70
C TRP A 145 -14.49 -12.74 18.14
N ILE A 146 -13.42 -13.03 18.88
CA ILE A 146 -13.44 -13.51 20.26
C ILE A 146 -12.68 -12.57 21.19
N GLU A 147 -12.94 -12.64 22.47
CA GLU A 147 -12.18 -11.92 23.48
C GLU A 147 -10.84 -12.60 23.79
N LYS A 148 -9.86 -11.81 24.27
CA LYS A 148 -8.51 -12.29 24.57
C LYS A 148 -8.47 -13.45 25.56
N HIS A 149 -9.43 -13.52 26.50
CA HIS A 149 -9.48 -14.60 27.49
C HIS A 149 -9.96 -15.94 26.90
N GLU A 150 -10.57 -15.96 25.72
CA GLU A 150 -11.05 -17.18 25.05
C GLU A 150 -10.02 -17.83 24.11
N VAL A 151 -8.83 -17.23 23.94
CA VAL A 151 -7.80 -17.70 23.01
C VAL A 151 -7.44 -19.17 23.26
N SER A 152 -7.12 -19.54 24.51
CA SER A 152 -6.70 -20.92 24.83
C SER A 152 -7.81 -21.94 24.55
N LYS A 153 -9.08 -21.54 24.73
CA LYS A 153 -10.24 -22.37 24.40
C LYS A 153 -10.37 -22.51 22.87
N ALA A 154 -10.22 -21.40 22.13
CA ALA A 154 -10.31 -21.39 20.68
C ALA A 154 -9.21 -22.29 20.05
N GLU A 155 -7.98 -22.15 20.49
CA GLU A 155 -6.86 -22.99 20.03
C GLU A 155 -7.07 -24.48 20.34
N SER A 156 -7.59 -24.80 21.53
CA SER A 156 -7.89 -26.19 21.91
C SER A 156 -9.00 -26.81 21.04
N LEU A 157 -9.88 -26.00 20.46
CA LEU A 157 -10.94 -26.41 19.54
C LEU A 157 -10.47 -26.43 18.07
N GLY A 158 -9.19 -26.17 17.82
CA GLY A 158 -8.61 -26.21 16.49
C GLY A 158 -8.82 -24.93 15.67
N TYR A 159 -9.06 -23.79 16.33
CA TYR A 159 -9.08 -22.49 15.64
C TYR A 159 -7.69 -21.87 15.62
N MET A 160 -7.38 -21.20 14.52
CA MET A 160 -6.23 -20.31 14.43
C MET A 160 -6.66 -18.90 14.86
N VAL A 161 -5.98 -18.34 15.86
CA VAL A 161 -6.30 -17.01 16.39
C VAL A 161 -5.34 -15.99 15.81
N VAL A 162 -5.90 -14.91 15.26
CA VAL A 162 -5.17 -13.88 14.50
C VAL A 162 -5.47 -12.49 15.06
N GLU A 163 -4.43 -11.67 15.17
CA GLU A 163 -4.54 -10.28 15.61
C GLU A 163 -5.18 -9.38 14.54
N PRO A 164 -5.90 -8.30 14.92
CA PRO A 164 -6.61 -7.42 13.99
C PRO A 164 -5.71 -6.84 12.90
N GLU A 165 -4.53 -6.36 13.26
CA GLU A 165 -3.55 -5.80 12.32
C GLU A 165 -3.00 -6.86 11.36
N ALA A 166 -2.93 -8.12 11.77
CA ALA A 166 -2.54 -9.21 10.88
C ALA A 166 -3.64 -9.53 9.87
N VAL A 167 -4.90 -9.42 10.26
CA VAL A 167 -6.06 -9.57 9.34
C VAL A 167 -6.00 -8.50 8.24
N ILE A 168 -5.80 -7.22 8.63
CA ILE A 168 -5.67 -6.12 7.66
C ILE A 168 -4.48 -6.35 6.73
N ALA A 169 -3.32 -6.72 7.29
CA ALA A 169 -2.10 -6.96 6.51
C ALA A 169 -2.25 -8.13 5.52
N THR A 170 -2.95 -9.20 5.91
CA THR A 170 -3.24 -10.34 5.04
C THR A 170 -4.17 -9.95 3.90
N HIS A 171 -5.21 -9.17 4.20
CA HIS A 171 -6.11 -8.66 3.17
C HIS A 171 -5.39 -7.72 2.20
N LEU A 172 -4.55 -6.80 2.71
CA LEU A 172 -3.71 -5.97 1.87
C LEU A 172 -2.80 -6.82 0.96
N ASN A 173 -2.11 -7.81 1.52
CA ASN A 173 -1.25 -8.72 0.75
C ASN A 173 -2.02 -9.38 -0.41
N GLN A 174 -3.20 -9.90 -0.14
CA GLN A 174 -4.05 -10.54 -1.14
C GLN A 174 -4.48 -9.57 -2.24
N LEU A 175 -4.88 -8.34 -1.88
CA LEU A 175 -5.27 -7.31 -2.84
C LEU A 175 -4.09 -6.85 -3.69
N LEU A 176 -2.92 -6.61 -3.10
CA LEU A 176 -1.72 -6.21 -3.83
C LEU A 176 -1.26 -7.29 -4.82
N ASN A 177 -1.38 -8.56 -4.45
CA ASN A 177 -1.13 -9.68 -5.36
C ASN A 177 -2.12 -9.70 -6.52
N LYS A 178 -3.41 -9.53 -6.22
CA LYS A 178 -4.48 -9.55 -7.22
C LYS A 178 -4.36 -8.42 -8.24
N TYR A 179 -3.98 -7.23 -7.79
CA TYR A 179 -3.87 -6.03 -8.61
C TYR A 179 -2.42 -5.64 -8.93
N SER A 180 -1.49 -6.59 -8.84
CA SER A 180 -0.05 -6.35 -9.04
C SER A 180 0.29 -5.74 -10.40
N SER A 181 -0.48 -6.05 -11.45
CA SER A 181 -0.32 -5.45 -12.78
C SER A 181 -0.65 -3.96 -12.83
N GLU A 182 -1.45 -3.43 -11.90
CA GLU A 182 -1.78 -2.01 -11.82
C GLU A 182 -0.70 -1.20 -11.07
N LEU A 183 0.13 -1.89 -10.28
CA LEU A 183 1.16 -1.27 -9.44
C LEU A 183 2.46 -0.98 -10.16
N ILE A 184 2.66 -1.48 -11.38
CA ILE A 184 3.88 -1.27 -12.16
C ILE A 184 3.62 -0.30 -13.32
N GLY A 185 4.46 0.72 -13.44
CA GLY A 185 4.44 1.70 -14.52
C GLY A 185 5.64 1.58 -15.47
N GLN A 186 5.71 2.45 -16.47
CA GLN A 186 6.86 2.50 -17.39
C GLN A 186 8.15 2.90 -16.69
N ASP A 187 8.08 3.81 -15.70
CA ASP A 187 9.25 4.27 -14.94
C ASP A 187 9.83 3.14 -14.07
N ASP A 188 8.97 2.28 -13.51
CA ASP A 188 9.40 1.10 -12.78
C ASP A 188 10.11 0.11 -13.69
N VAL A 189 9.56 -0.12 -14.89
CA VAL A 189 10.16 -1.00 -15.90
C VAL A 189 11.50 -0.42 -16.38
N GLN A 190 11.59 0.89 -16.58
CA GLN A 190 12.86 1.55 -16.91
C GLN A 190 13.90 1.34 -15.81
N SER A 191 13.52 1.52 -14.55
CA SER A 191 14.39 1.28 -13.40
C SER A 191 14.89 -0.16 -13.30
N LEU A 192 14.02 -1.14 -13.63
CA LEU A 192 14.40 -2.56 -13.71
C LEU A 192 15.39 -2.83 -14.84
N LEU A 193 15.21 -2.20 -16.01
CA LEU A 193 16.13 -2.29 -17.16
C LEU A 193 17.48 -1.65 -16.83
N ASP A 194 17.49 -0.49 -16.18
CA ASP A 194 18.72 0.20 -15.77
C ASP A 194 19.52 -0.65 -14.79
N ASN A 195 18.84 -1.32 -13.87
CA ASN A 195 19.50 -2.24 -12.96
C ASN A 195 20.04 -3.48 -13.67
N LEU A 196 19.29 -4.08 -14.61
CA LEU A 196 19.73 -5.21 -15.41
C LEU A 196 20.89 -4.84 -16.33
N SER A 197 20.93 -3.60 -16.85
CA SER A 197 22.00 -3.12 -17.74
C SER A 197 23.37 -3.11 -17.07
N LYS A 198 23.45 -3.03 -15.75
CA LYS A 198 24.71 -3.12 -14.99
C LYS A 198 25.38 -4.49 -15.13
N THR A 199 24.58 -5.55 -15.30
CA THR A 199 25.08 -6.93 -15.42
C THR A 199 24.99 -7.49 -16.84
N SER A 200 24.05 -7.00 -17.64
CA SER A 200 23.75 -7.51 -18.99
C SER A 200 23.46 -6.37 -19.98
N PRO A 201 24.41 -5.43 -20.20
CA PRO A 201 24.15 -4.23 -21.02
C PRO A 201 23.82 -4.56 -22.48
N GLN A 202 24.45 -5.58 -23.06
CA GLN A 202 24.19 -5.98 -24.45
C GLN A 202 22.78 -6.51 -24.64
N LEU A 203 22.28 -7.34 -23.72
CA LEU A 203 20.92 -7.89 -23.79
C LEU A 203 19.88 -6.74 -23.78
N VAL A 204 20.02 -5.81 -22.85
CA VAL A 204 19.12 -4.66 -22.77
C VAL A 204 19.17 -3.81 -24.02
N SER A 205 20.37 -3.42 -24.49
CA SER A 205 20.54 -2.56 -25.67
C SER A 205 20.08 -3.22 -27.00
N LEU A 206 20.10 -4.54 -27.09
CA LEU A 206 19.60 -5.27 -28.23
C LEU A 206 18.07 -5.42 -28.21
N THR A 207 17.49 -5.50 -27.01
CA THR A 207 16.06 -5.78 -26.84
C THR A 207 15.24 -4.48 -26.78
N VAL A 208 15.66 -3.52 -25.99
CA VAL A 208 14.93 -2.26 -25.75
C VAL A 208 15.84 -1.06 -26.13
N PRO A 209 15.40 -0.11 -26.95
CA PRO A 209 14.10 -0.05 -27.69
C PRO A 209 14.11 -0.75 -29.05
N LYS A 210 15.18 -1.42 -29.44
CA LYS A 210 15.38 -1.89 -30.83
C LYS A 210 14.34 -2.91 -31.28
N ILE A 211 14.04 -3.90 -30.45
CA ILE A 211 13.08 -4.96 -30.78
C ILE A 211 11.72 -4.63 -30.18
N PHE A 212 11.70 -4.23 -28.91
CA PHE A 212 10.49 -3.87 -28.19
C PHE A 212 10.60 -2.45 -27.61
N PRO A 213 9.70 -1.52 -27.99
CA PRO A 213 9.53 -0.26 -27.28
C PRO A 213 9.16 -0.49 -25.82
N LEU A 214 9.53 0.44 -24.92
CA LEU A 214 9.32 0.34 -23.49
C LEU A 214 7.84 0.09 -23.12
N ASN A 215 6.91 0.76 -23.80
CA ASN A 215 5.47 0.59 -23.60
C ASN A 215 4.99 -0.85 -23.89
N ILE A 216 5.52 -1.47 -24.94
CA ILE A 216 5.18 -2.86 -25.27
C ILE A 216 5.75 -3.81 -24.23
N LEU A 217 7.01 -3.62 -23.82
CA LEU A 217 7.58 -4.42 -22.74
C LEU A 217 6.77 -4.27 -21.44
N THR A 218 6.40 -3.04 -21.07
CA THR A 218 5.54 -2.78 -19.90
C THR A 218 4.22 -3.55 -20.01
N THR A 219 3.59 -3.56 -21.18
CA THR A 219 2.34 -4.31 -21.39
C THR A 219 2.55 -5.81 -21.22
N VAL A 220 3.63 -6.36 -21.73
CA VAL A 220 3.97 -7.78 -21.55
C VAL A 220 4.18 -8.11 -20.08
N LEU A 221 4.95 -7.29 -19.33
CA LEU A 221 5.17 -7.51 -17.91
C LEU A 221 3.85 -7.41 -17.10
N LYS A 222 2.98 -6.46 -17.42
CA LYS A 222 1.64 -6.36 -16.82
C LYS A 222 0.81 -7.61 -17.09
N SER A 223 0.84 -8.14 -18.31
CA SER A 223 0.12 -9.39 -18.65
C SER A 223 0.63 -10.58 -17.84
N LEU A 224 1.94 -10.72 -17.66
CA LEU A 224 2.53 -11.77 -16.82
C LEU A 224 2.04 -11.65 -15.37
N LEU A 225 2.07 -10.43 -14.80
CA LEU A 225 1.59 -10.19 -13.44
C LEU A 225 0.09 -10.45 -13.29
N THR A 226 -0.72 -10.16 -14.30
CA THR A 226 -2.16 -10.48 -14.30
C THR A 226 -2.40 -11.99 -14.21
N GLU A 227 -1.55 -12.78 -14.85
CA GLU A 227 -1.56 -14.24 -14.76
C GLU A 227 -0.80 -14.78 -13.53
N ARG A 228 -0.42 -13.90 -12.60
CA ARG A 228 0.35 -14.21 -11.38
C ARG A 228 1.71 -14.86 -11.66
N ILE A 229 2.33 -14.52 -12.78
CA ILE A 229 3.68 -14.93 -13.13
C ILE A 229 4.64 -13.84 -12.66
N PRO A 230 5.57 -14.12 -11.73
CA PRO A 230 6.55 -13.16 -11.26
C PRO A 230 7.49 -12.69 -12.37
N ILE A 231 7.87 -11.41 -12.31
CA ILE A 231 8.82 -10.81 -13.26
C ILE A 231 10.23 -10.67 -12.69
N SER A 232 10.50 -11.36 -11.56
CA SER A 232 11.78 -11.33 -10.85
C SER A 232 12.97 -11.73 -11.70
N ASP A 233 12.78 -12.63 -12.68
CA ASP A 233 13.82 -13.01 -13.64
C ASP A 233 13.67 -12.27 -14.98
N LEU A 234 13.76 -10.93 -14.93
CA LEU A 234 13.64 -10.07 -16.11
C LEU A 234 14.65 -10.46 -17.22
N ARG A 235 15.84 -10.97 -16.84
CA ARG A 235 16.84 -11.43 -17.81
C ARG A 235 16.29 -12.54 -18.69
N LYS A 236 15.72 -13.61 -18.10
CA LYS A 236 15.13 -14.70 -18.89
C LYS A 236 13.94 -14.26 -19.72
N ILE A 237 13.13 -13.34 -19.21
CA ILE A 237 12.03 -12.77 -19.98
C ILE A 237 12.56 -12.08 -21.26
N LEU A 238 13.56 -11.20 -21.12
CA LEU A 238 14.16 -10.52 -22.29
C LEU A 238 14.88 -11.49 -23.25
N GLU A 239 15.58 -12.50 -22.75
CA GLU A 239 16.19 -13.54 -23.57
C GLU A 239 15.14 -14.27 -24.43
N LYS A 240 14.00 -14.63 -23.83
CA LYS A 240 12.89 -15.26 -24.57
C LYS A 240 12.25 -14.33 -25.59
N LEU A 241 12.00 -13.08 -25.22
CA LEU A 241 11.43 -12.10 -26.12
C LEU A 241 12.36 -11.84 -27.33
N SER A 242 13.68 -11.75 -27.13
CA SER A 242 14.63 -11.57 -28.21
C SER A 242 14.64 -12.72 -29.23
N THR A 243 14.35 -13.94 -28.80
CA THR A 243 14.30 -15.13 -29.69
C THR A 243 13.04 -15.20 -30.54
N ILE A 244 11.93 -14.59 -30.11
CA ILE A 244 10.67 -14.61 -30.85
C ILE A 244 10.78 -13.77 -32.12
N ASN A 245 11.43 -12.63 -32.06
CA ASN A 245 11.58 -11.71 -33.20
C ASN A 245 12.51 -12.23 -34.31
N ASN A 246 13.39 -13.21 -34.01
CA ASN A 246 14.29 -13.81 -34.99
C ASN A 246 13.60 -14.92 -35.82
N LYS A 247 12.30 -15.17 -35.63
CA LYS A 247 11.55 -16.22 -36.36
C LYS A 247 10.58 -15.66 -37.40
N ASN A 248 10.52 -14.35 -37.58
CA ASN A 248 9.82 -13.64 -38.64
C ASN A 248 10.88 -12.89 -39.49
#